data_c3b589ea7639b6a88624d5a129f7b01f
#
_entry.id   c3b589ea7639b6a88624d5a129f7b01f
#
_cell.length_a   1.000
_cell.length_b   1.000
_cell.length_c   1.000
_cell.angle_alpha   90.00
_cell.angle_beta   90.00
_cell.angle_gamma   90.00
#
_symmetry.space_group_name_H-M   'P 1'
#
loop_
_entity.id
_entity.type
_entity.pdbx_description
1 polymer ?
#
loop_
_entity_poly.entity_id
_entity_poly.type
_entity_poly.pdbx_seq_one_letter_code
_entity_poly.pdbx_strand_id
1 'polypeptide(L)'
;MKSVALRLLARERGLFVGAIIIAIVAGSLGVPIDFVLFALTLSGVALFHQHTVQVALTGLAIIALYKLGFTGFKTGAGLEGLALHMAHEWVILTNLLGLLLGFALLSNHFEHSKLPNTMPHYLPDDWKGGFLLLGIVFVMSSFLDNIAAALIGGTMARAVFRGRVHIGYLAAIVAASNAGGAGSVVGDTTTTMMWIDGVSPIVVLNAYVAAIVALVVCGIPAAHQQHAYSPIIKDAKVEGRVDWARIVIVAIILASAISANVVANLKFPGLLDRFPVIGAAVWAAILLTSVWRKPDWSLLPEAFKGTVFLLSLVTIASMMPVEKLPPASWQATFSLGFISAVFDNIPLTALALKQGGYDWGMLAYAVGYGGSMIWFGSSAGVALSNMYPEAKSVGRWLAAGWHVALAYVVGFMVMLALTGWHPTDKRGKVLAESPPAAVEQAADCAISRCEVALRRLEAGE
;
A
#
# COMPACT_ATOMS: atom_id res chain seq x y z
N MET A 1 35.47 -5.00 -2.97
CA MET A 1 34.14 -5.13 -2.31
C MET A 1 34.02 -4.31 -1.01
N LYS A 2 34.90 -4.43 0.00
CA LYS A 2 34.82 -3.65 1.27
C LYS A 2 34.79 -2.13 1.09
N SER A 3 35.56 -1.56 0.14
CA SER A 3 35.60 -0.10 -0.10
C SER A 3 34.33 0.47 -0.73
N VAL A 4 33.60 -0.33 -1.52
CA VAL A 4 32.32 0.08 -2.13
C VAL A 4 31.23 0.07 -1.09
N ALA A 5 31.18 -0.97 -0.24
CA ALA A 5 30.22 -1.06 0.86
C ALA A 5 30.39 0.08 1.88
N LEU A 6 31.63 0.45 2.21
CA LEU A 6 31.94 1.61 3.08
C LEU A 6 31.48 2.95 2.48
N ARG A 7 31.65 3.14 1.16
CA ARG A 7 31.17 4.36 0.48
C ARG A 7 29.64 4.43 0.41
N LEU A 8 28.95 3.31 0.21
CA LEU A 8 27.49 3.25 0.23
C LEU A 8 26.94 3.58 1.63
N LEU A 9 27.49 2.97 2.68
CA LEU A 9 27.13 3.29 4.06
C LEU A 9 27.41 4.74 4.46
N ALA A 10 28.50 5.33 3.98
CA ALA A 10 28.80 6.74 4.21
C ALA A 10 27.80 7.66 3.49
N ARG A 11 27.36 7.29 2.29
CA ARG A 11 26.34 8.03 1.52
C ARG A 11 24.97 7.95 2.19
N GLU A 12 24.53 6.78 2.64
CA GLU A 12 23.26 6.58 3.36
C GLU A 12 23.26 7.39 4.67
N ARG A 13 24.35 7.35 5.43
CA ARG A 13 24.50 8.18 6.64
C ARG A 13 24.46 9.68 6.34
N GLY A 14 25.11 10.14 5.26
CA GLY A 14 25.07 11.54 4.84
C GLY A 14 23.67 12.01 4.46
N LEU A 15 22.91 11.19 3.75
CA LEU A 15 21.52 11.46 3.39
C LEU A 15 20.61 11.51 4.63
N PHE A 16 20.85 10.61 5.60
CA PHE A 16 20.08 10.60 6.85
C PHE A 16 20.38 11.83 7.72
N VAL A 17 21.62 12.28 7.79
CA VAL A 17 22.00 13.55 8.43
C VAL A 17 21.29 14.73 7.74
N GLY A 18 21.22 14.73 6.41
CA GLY A 18 20.43 15.71 5.65
C GLY A 18 18.95 15.69 6.03
N ALA A 19 18.36 14.50 6.15
CA ALA A 19 16.97 14.35 6.61
C ALA A 19 16.76 14.89 8.03
N ILE A 20 17.71 14.68 8.95
CA ILE A 20 17.66 15.25 10.31
C ILE A 20 17.71 16.79 10.26
N ILE A 21 18.57 17.37 9.43
CA ILE A 21 18.64 18.84 9.28
C ILE A 21 17.31 19.39 8.76
N ILE A 22 16.74 18.77 7.73
CA ILE A 22 15.42 19.15 7.20
C ILE A 22 14.34 19.03 8.28
N ALA A 23 14.38 17.99 9.09
CA ALA A 23 13.47 17.76 10.19
C ALA A 23 13.56 18.87 11.27
N ILE A 24 14.78 19.28 11.62
CA ILE A 24 15.01 20.39 12.56
C ILE A 24 14.45 21.70 11.99
N VAL A 25 14.68 21.98 10.71
CA VAL A 25 14.15 23.17 10.03
C VAL A 25 12.61 23.12 10.00
N ALA A 26 12.01 21.98 9.63
CA ALA A 26 10.56 21.81 9.60
C ALA A 26 9.93 22.04 11.00
N GLY A 27 10.55 21.51 12.04
CA GLY A 27 10.12 21.74 13.43
C GLY A 27 10.24 23.23 13.84
N SER A 28 11.28 23.92 13.41
CA SER A 28 11.43 25.38 13.66
C SER A 28 10.42 26.23 12.88
N LEU A 29 9.89 25.72 11.76
CA LEU A 29 8.82 26.36 10.98
C LEU A 29 7.40 26.03 11.49
N GLY A 30 7.29 25.33 12.65
CA GLY A 30 6.01 25.06 13.30
C GLY A 30 5.34 23.76 12.86
N VAL A 31 5.99 22.90 12.08
CA VAL A 31 5.48 21.56 11.79
C VAL A 31 5.43 20.75 13.09
N PRO A 32 4.30 20.10 13.43
CA PRO A 32 4.20 19.30 14.66
C PRO A 32 5.29 18.23 14.73
N ILE A 33 5.95 18.12 15.88
CA ILE A 33 7.09 17.22 16.10
C ILE A 33 6.69 15.76 15.85
N ASP A 34 5.46 15.38 16.11
CA ASP A 34 4.91 14.06 15.77
C ASP A 34 5.15 13.69 14.31
N PHE A 35 4.78 14.58 13.36
CA PHE A 35 4.99 14.38 11.93
C PHE A 35 6.46 14.44 11.53
N VAL A 36 7.26 15.26 12.20
CA VAL A 36 8.70 15.33 11.98
C VAL A 36 9.36 13.98 12.34
N LEU A 37 9.03 13.41 13.49
CA LEU A 37 9.54 12.11 13.93
C LEU A 37 9.02 10.98 13.02
N PHE A 38 7.77 11.06 12.58
CA PHE A 38 7.20 10.11 11.63
C PHE A 38 7.93 10.15 10.28
N ALA A 39 8.13 11.34 9.71
CA ALA A 39 8.87 11.52 8.45
C ALA A 39 10.34 11.05 8.57
N LEU A 40 11.00 11.28 9.71
CA LEU A 40 12.33 10.75 9.99
C LEU A 40 12.35 9.22 10.04
N THR A 41 11.34 8.61 10.67
CA THR A 41 11.20 7.15 10.71
C THR A 41 11.04 6.58 9.29
N LEU A 42 10.16 7.17 8.47
CA LEU A 42 9.96 6.76 7.09
C LEU A 42 11.22 6.96 6.24
N SER A 43 11.94 8.09 6.43
CA SER A 43 13.22 8.35 5.78
C SER A 43 14.28 7.31 6.18
N GLY A 44 14.31 6.93 7.46
CA GLY A 44 15.18 5.88 7.96
C GLY A 44 14.88 4.52 7.32
N VAL A 45 13.58 4.15 7.20
CA VAL A 45 13.15 2.92 6.51
C VAL A 45 13.57 2.94 5.04
N ALA A 46 13.36 4.05 4.33
CA ALA A 46 13.72 4.20 2.93
C ALA A 46 15.24 4.15 2.68
N LEU A 47 16.07 4.64 3.62
CA LEU A 47 17.52 4.65 3.50
C LEU A 47 18.18 3.35 3.98
N PHE A 48 17.66 2.74 5.04
CA PHE A 48 18.24 1.55 5.68
C PHE A 48 17.42 0.29 5.44
N HIS A 49 17.15 -0.04 4.17
CA HIS A 49 16.24 -1.14 3.81
C HIS A 49 16.69 -2.54 4.29
N GLN A 50 17.94 -2.73 4.72
CA GLN A 50 18.40 -3.96 5.36
C GLN A 50 18.03 -4.07 6.84
N HIS A 51 17.61 -2.95 7.46
CA HIS A 51 17.32 -2.81 8.88
C HIS A 51 15.93 -2.22 9.14
N THR A 52 14.99 -2.43 8.22
CA THR A 52 13.65 -1.80 8.25
C THR A 52 12.90 -2.07 9.55
N VAL A 53 12.95 -3.31 10.06
CA VAL A 53 12.31 -3.70 11.34
C VAL A 53 12.89 -2.91 12.51
N GLN A 54 14.23 -2.83 12.59
CA GLN A 54 14.90 -2.11 13.69
C GLN A 54 14.59 -0.62 13.64
N VAL A 55 14.60 -0.03 12.44
CA VAL A 55 14.27 1.39 12.24
C VAL A 55 12.82 1.68 12.63
N ALA A 56 11.87 0.84 12.18
CA ALA A 56 10.46 1.02 12.50
C ALA A 56 10.19 0.87 14.00
N LEU A 57 10.75 -0.14 14.66
CA LEU A 57 10.64 -0.34 16.12
C LEU A 57 11.27 0.81 16.91
N THR A 58 12.44 1.32 16.45
CA THR A 58 13.09 2.47 17.07
C THR A 58 12.24 3.71 16.93
N GLY A 59 11.70 3.97 15.74
CA GLY A 59 10.78 5.07 15.48
C GLY A 59 9.52 4.98 16.35
N LEU A 60 8.92 3.78 16.44
CA LEU A 60 7.78 3.52 17.30
C LEU A 60 8.09 3.84 18.76
N ALA A 61 9.23 3.37 19.29
CA ALA A 61 9.65 3.64 20.65
C ALA A 61 9.86 5.13 20.90
N ILE A 62 10.56 5.83 20.01
CA ILE A 62 10.82 7.28 20.13
C ILE A 62 9.50 8.07 20.13
N ILE A 63 8.60 7.78 19.20
CA ILE A 63 7.31 8.48 19.08
C ILE A 63 6.42 8.18 20.28
N ALA A 64 6.36 6.92 20.75
CA ALA A 64 5.61 6.55 21.94
C ALA A 64 6.14 7.27 23.19
N LEU A 65 7.46 7.33 23.36
CA LEU A 65 8.10 8.05 24.48
C LEU A 65 7.83 9.56 24.39
N TYR A 66 7.91 10.14 23.18
CA TYR A 66 7.59 11.55 22.98
C TYR A 66 6.12 11.84 23.35
N LYS A 67 5.19 10.98 22.95
CA LYS A 67 3.78 11.12 23.29
C LYS A 67 3.52 10.93 24.80
N LEU A 68 4.19 9.99 25.43
CA LEU A 68 4.09 9.78 26.89
C LEU A 68 4.54 11.01 27.68
N GLY A 69 5.61 11.68 27.21
CA GLY A 69 6.21 12.79 27.95
C GLY A 69 5.66 14.18 27.60
N PHE A 70 5.14 14.40 26.38
CA PHE A 70 4.89 15.76 25.90
C PHE A 70 3.49 16.02 25.36
N THR A 71 2.96 15.16 24.45
CA THR A 71 1.73 15.49 23.72
C THR A 71 0.51 14.66 24.11
N GLY A 72 0.71 13.49 24.72
CA GLY A 72 -0.37 12.56 25.02
C GLY A 72 -0.93 11.84 23.79
N PHE A 73 -1.92 11.00 24.00
CA PHE A 73 -2.68 10.26 22.98
C PHE A 73 -4.09 10.85 22.85
N LYS A 74 -4.81 10.56 21.79
CA LYS A 74 -6.23 10.95 21.65
C LYS A 74 -7.11 10.44 22.80
N THR A 75 -6.72 9.31 23.40
CA THR A 75 -7.41 8.64 24.51
C THR A 75 -7.02 9.16 25.89
N GLY A 76 -6.01 10.04 25.98
CA GLY A 76 -5.52 10.61 27.23
C GLY A 76 -4.01 10.75 27.30
N ALA A 77 -3.50 11.24 28.42
CA ALA A 77 -2.07 11.42 28.65
C ALA A 77 -1.45 10.24 29.42
N GLY A 78 -0.13 10.10 29.32
CA GLY A 78 0.63 9.14 30.09
C GLY A 78 0.38 7.67 29.74
N LEU A 79 0.70 6.77 30.68
CA LEU A 79 0.57 5.32 30.47
C LEU A 79 -0.88 4.86 30.32
N GLU A 80 -1.82 5.50 31.00
CA GLU A 80 -3.25 5.21 30.84
C GLU A 80 -3.73 5.54 29.44
N GLY A 81 -3.36 6.70 28.90
CA GLY A 81 -3.65 7.07 27.51
C GLY A 81 -3.07 6.09 26.51
N LEU A 82 -1.85 5.62 26.72
CA LEU A 82 -1.25 4.58 25.86
C LEU A 82 -2.02 3.26 25.95
N ALA A 83 -2.37 2.80 27.16
CA ALA A 83 -3.11 1.56 27.35
C ALA A 83 -4.49 1.60 26.68
N LEU A 84 -5.23 2.69 26.84
CA LEU A 84 -6.52 2.90 26.18
C LEU A 84 -6.38 2.99 24.65
N HIS A 85 -5.33 3.66 24.15
CA HIS A 85 -5.03 3.71 22.71
C HIS A 85 -4.79 2.31 22.15
N MET A 86 -3.93 1.51 22.79
CA MET A 86 -3.66 0.14 22.35
C MET A 86 -4.90 -0.77 22.48
N ALA A 87 -5.73 -0.57 23.52
CA ALA A 87 -7.00 -1.26 23.66
C ALA A 87 -8.02 -0.89 22.57
N HIS A 88 -7.89 0.24 21.93
CA HIS A 88 -8.71 0.62 20.78
C HIS A 88 -8.18 0.03 19.46
N GLU A 89 -6.86 -0.04 19.30
CA GLU A 89 -6.22 -0.48 18.05
C GLU A 89 -6.02 -2.02 17.96
N TRP A 90 -6.15 -2.77 19.05
CA TRP A 90 -5.73 -4.18 19.11
C TRP A 90 -6.45 -5.09 18.11
N VAL A 91 -7.73 -4.83 17.82
CA VAL A 91 -8.52 -5.64 16.89
C VAL A 91 -7.99 -5.47 15.46
N ILE A 92 -7.76 -4.23 15.04
CA ILE A 92 -7.22 -3.90 13.72
C ILE A 92 -5.81 -4.50 13.56
N LEU A 93 -4.94 -4.29 14.55
CA LEU A 93 -3.58 -4.82 14.53
C LEU A 93 -3.55 -6.36 14.50
N THR A 94 -4.44 -7.03 15.26
CA THR A 94 -4.52 -8.49 15.28
C THR A 94 -5.12 -9.06 14.01
N ASN A 95 -6.13 -8.41 13.42
CA ASN A 95 -6.65 -8.76 12.10
C ASN A 95 -5.55 -8.66 11.03
N LEU A 96 -4.82 -7.54 11.04
CA LEU A 96 -3.73 -7.31 10.09
C LEU A 96 -2.61 -8.36 10.26
N LEU A 97 -2.21 -8.66 11.50
CA LEU A 97 -1.27 -9.74 11.80
C LEU A 97 -1.74 -11.08 11.21
N GLY A 98 -2.98 -11.45 11.52
CA GLY A 98 -3.56 -12.72 11.07
C GLY A 98 -3.64 -12.82 9.55
N LEU A 99 -4.08 -11.75 8.89
CA LEU A 99 -4.19 -11.70 7.43
C LEU A 99 -2.84 -11.74 6.73
N LEU A 100 -1.86 -10.95 7.16
CA LEU A 100 -0.54 -10.93 6.52
C LEU A 100 0.17 -12.28 6.62
N LEU A 101 0.13 -12.91 7.78
CA LEU A 101 0.69 -14.26 7.95
C LEU A 101 -0.10 -15.30 7.16
N GLY A 102 -1.43 -15.21 7.16
CA GLY A 102 -2.29 -16.13 6.39
C GLY A 102 -2.09 -15.97 4.88
N PHE A 103 -1.97 -14.77 4.38
CA PHE A 103 -1.76 -14.50 2.95
C PHE A 103 -0.35 -14.90 2.48
N ALA A 104 0.67 -14.86 3.35
CA ALA A 104 1.97 -15.45 3.03
C ALA A 104 1.87 -16.95 2.76
N LEU A 105 1.11 -17.70 3.58
CA LEU A 105 0.85 -19.12 3.35
C LEU A 105 -0.04 -19.37 2.12
N LEU A 106 -1.04 -18.52 1.88
CA LEU A 106 -1.88 -18.58 0.69
C LEU A 106 -1.06 -18.39 -0.59
N SER A 107 -0.21 -17.37 -0.65
CA SER A 107 0.66 -17.09 -1.79
C SER A 107 1.60 -18.27 -2.07
N ASN A 108 2.13 -18.90 -1.03
CA ASN A 108 2.96 -20.12 -1.16
C ASN A 108 2.16 -21.30 -1.73
N HIS A 109 0.90 -21.50 -1.31
CA HIS A 109 0.03 -22.51 -1.93
C HIS A 109 -0.18 -22.26 -3.41
N PHE A 110 -0.39 -20.99 -3.81
CA PHE A 110 -0.56 -20.63 -5.22
C PHE A 110 0.72 -20.87 -6.03
N GLU A 111 1.89 -20.47 -5.52
CA GLU A 111 3.17 -20.68 -6.16
C GLU A 111 3.45 -22.19 -6.36
N HIS A 112 3.25 -23.00 -5.33
CA HIS A 112 3.45 -24.45 -5.38
C HIS A 112 2.37 -25.20 -6.14
N SER A 113 1.29 -24.54 -6.59
CA SER A 113 0.30 -25.13 -7.51
C SER A 113 0.87 -25.41 -8.90
N LYS A 114 2.02 -24.82 -9.26
CA LYS A 114 2.66 -24.85 -10.58
C LYS A 114 1.85 -24.18 -11.68
N LEU A 115 0.69 -23.59 -11.35
CA LEU A 115 -0.10 -22.84 -12.33
C LEU A 115 0.71 -21.68 -12.94
N PRO A 116 1.47 -20.87 -12.16
CA PRO A 116 2.31 -19.81 -12.74
C PRO A 116 3.34 -20.33 -13.75
N ASN A 117 3.84 -21.53 -13.56
CA ASN A 117 4.86 -22.12 -14.44
C ASN A 117 4.30 -22.58 -15.80
N THR A 118 2.98 -22.81 -15.89
CA THR A 118 2.32 -23.21 -17.15
C THR A 118 1.89 -22.04 -18.00
N MET A 119 1.63 -20.88 -17.39
CA MET A 119 1.13 -19.69 -18.07
C MET A 119 2.06 -19.15 -19.18
N PRO A 120 3.40 -19.13 -19.03
CA PRO A 120 4.33 -18.64 -20.05
C PRO A 120 4.22 -19.35 -21.41
N HIS A 121 3.79 -20.59 -21.42
CA HIS A 121 3.64 -21.37 -22.64
C HIS A 121 2.59 -20.80 -23.61
N TYR A 122 1.59 -20.14 -23.07
CA TYR A 122 0.48 -19.55 -23.83
C TYR A 122 0.74 -18.11 -24.33
N LEU A 123 1.89 -17.51 -23.97
CA LEU A 123 2.22 -16.14 -24.37
C LEU A 123 2.53 -16.08 -25.89
N PRO A 124 2.08 -15.06 -26.63
CA PRO A 124 2.58 -14.76 -27.97
C PRO A 124 4.08 -14.49 -28.01
N ASP A 125 4.72 -14.75 -29.14
CA ASP A 125 6.20 -14.61 -29.28
C ASP A 125 6.61 -13.15 -29.58
N ASP A 126 5.65 -12.27 -29.87
CA ASP A 126 5.84 -10.85 -30.11
C ASP A 126 5.74 -10.01 -28.82
N TRP A 127 5.76 -8.69 -28.95
CA TRP A 127 5.62 -7.76 -27.81
C TRP A 127 4.31 -7.97 -27.02
N LYS A 128 3.25 -8.49 -27.69
CA LYS A 128 1.96 -8.76 -27.03
C LYS A 128 2.10 -9.83 -25.94
N GLY A 129 3.03 -10.78 -26.11
CA GLY A 129 3.32 -11.76 -25.06
C GLY A 129 3.90 -11.12 -23.81
N GLY A 130 4.78 -10.12 -23.97
CA GLY A 130 5.27 -9.32 -22.85
C GLY A 130 4.15 -8.53 -22.18
N PHE A 131 3.24 -7.92 -22.96
CA PHE A 131 2.08 -7.21 -22.42
C PHE A 131 1.10 -8.16 -21.70
N LEU A 132 0.82 -9.33 -22.29
CA LEU A 132 -0.05 -10.33 -21.66
C LEU A 132 0.52 -10.84 -20.33
N LEU A 133 1.85 -11.01 -20.22
CA LEU A 133 2.50 -11.36 -18.96
C LEU A 133 2.22 -10.28 -17.89
N LEU A 134 2.31 -8.99 -18.22
CA LEU A 134 1.94 -7.92 -17.30
C LEU A 134 0.45 -7.98 -16.92
N GLY A 135 -0.42 -8.30 -17.87
CA GLY A 135 -1.85 -8.53 -17.62
C GLY A 135 -2.09 -9.71 -16.66
N ILE A 136 -1.32 -10.81 -16.82
CA ILE A 136 -1.38 -11.95 -15.88
C ILE A 136 -0.94 -11.52 -14.48
N VAL A 137 0.15 -10.75 -14.35
CA VAL A 137 0.62 -10.22 -13.06
C VAL A 137 -0.45 -9.35 -12.41
N PHE A 138 -1.07 -8.46 -13.19
CA PHE A 138 -2.17 -7.60 -12.75
C PHE A 138 -3.35 -8.42 -12.20
N VAL A 139 -3.82 -9.42 -12.96
CA VAL A 139 -4.93 -10.27 -12.53
C VAL A 139 -4.56 -11.09 -11.29
N MET A 140 -3.35 -11.67 -11.26
CA MET A 140 -2.88 -12.42 -10.09
C MET A 140 -2.83 -11.54 -8.84
N SER A 141 -2.38 -10.31 -8.95
CA SER A 141 -2.31 -9.38 -7.82
C SER A 141 -3.67 -8.95 -7.30
N SER A 142 -4.74 -9.15 -8.06
CA SER A 142 -6.10 -8.93 -7.56
C SER A 142 -6.54 -9.98 -6.52
N PHE A 143 -5.83 -11.10 -6.43
CA PHE A 143 -6.16 -12.22 -5.52
C PHE A 143 -5.00 -12.62 -4.61
N LEU A 144 -3.79 -12.24 -4.98
CA LEU A 144 -2.58 -12.49 -4.22
C LEU A 144 -1.99 -11.15 -3.77
N ASP A 145 -1.24 -11.20 -2.68
CA ASP A 145 -0.45 -10.04 -2.27
C ASP A 145 0.46 -9.55 -3.42
N ASN A 146 0.58 -8.23 -3.56
CA ASN A 146 1.34 -7.59 -4.63
C ASN A 146 2.82 -8.01 -4.67
N ILE A 147 3.43 -8.32 -3.51
CA ILE A 147 4.80 -8.83 -3.43
C ILE A 147 4.91 -10.18 -4.13
N ALA A 148 3.99 -11.10 -3.80
CA ALA A 148 3.97 -12.43 -4.41
C ALA A 148 3.71 -12.36 -5.92
N ALA A 149 2.76 -11.54 -6.35
CA ALA A 149 2.45 -11.33 -7.76
C ALA A 149 3.66 -10.77 -8.54
N ALA A 150 4.40 -9.79 -7.96
CA ALA A 150 5.62 -9.25 -8.56
C ALA A 150 6.74 -10.28 -8.67
N LEU A 151 6.97 -11.09 -7.63
CA LEU A 151 7.99 -12.14 -7.63
C LEU A 151 7.67 -13.25 -8.63
N ILE A 152 6.42 -13.68 -8.71
CA ILE A 152 5.96 -14.67 -9.71
C ILE A 152 6.13 -14.09 -11.11
N GLY A 153 5.70 -12.84 -11.35
CA GLY A 153 5.89 -12.14 -12.61
C GLY A 153 7.36 -12.00 -13.00
N GLY A 154 8.24 -11.67 -12.05
CA GLY A 154 9.67 -11.63 -12.23
C GLY A 154 10.27 -13.01 -12.58
N THR A 155 9.82 -14.06 -11.92
CA THR A 155 10.24 -15.43 -12.21
C THR A 155 9.78 -15.87 -13.61
N MET A 156 8.54 -15.59 -13.99
CA MET A 156 8.02 -15.84 -15.33
C MET A 156 8.81 -15.05 -16.39
N ALA A 157 9.07 -13.77 -16.16
CA ALA A 157 9.89 -12.95 -17.06
C ALA A 157 11.31 -13.51 -17.19
N ARG A 158 11.92 -13.97 -16.09
CA ARG A 158 13.23 -14.60 -16.12
C ARG A 158 13.27 -15.87 -17.00
N ALA A 159 12.20 -16.65 -16.93
CA ALA A 159 12.06 -17.87 -17.74
C ALA A 159 11.90 -17.53 -19.22
N VAL A 160 10.91 -16.71 -19.58
CA VAL A 160 10.57 -16.44 -20.99
C VAL A 160 11.59 -15.55 -21.73
N PHE A 161 12.31 -14.67 -20.99
CA PHE A 161 13.36 -13.80 -21.55
C PHE A 161 14.78 -14.31 -21.27
N ARG A 162 14.91 -15.56 -20.79
CA ARG A 162 16.20 -16.22 -20.47
C ARG A 162 17.11 -15.37 -19.58
N GLY A 163 16.54 -14.77 -18.54
CA GLY A 163 17.25 -13.92 -17.58
C GLY A 163 17.59 -12.52 -18.09
N ARG A 164 17.30 -12.18 -19.35
CA ARG A 164 17.55 -10.87 -19.93
C ARG A 164 16.30 -10.00 -19.85
N VAL A 165 16.06 -9.40 -18.68
CA VAL A 165 14.88 -8.57 -18.42
C VAL A 165 15.30 -7.10 -18.39
N HIS A 166 14.65 -6.26 -19.18
CA HIS A 166 14.90 -4.83 -19.23
C HIS A 166 14.42 -4.12 -17.96
N ILE A 167 15.15 -3.15 -17.43
CA ILE A 167 14.79 -2.46 -16.18
C ILE A 167 13.40 -1.80 -16.27
N GLY A 168 13.05 -1.19 -17.41
CA GLY A 168 11.73 -0.63 -17.63
C GLY A 168 10.61 -1.68 -17.57
N TYR A 169 10.89 -2.92 -18.00
CA TYR A 169 9.94 -4.01 -17.89
C TYR A 169 9.80 -4.53 -16.44
N LEU A 170 10.91 -4.54 -15.67
CA LEU A 170 10.85 -4.82 -14.24
C LEU A 170 10.00 -3.77 -13.49
N ALA A 171 10.15 -2.49 -13.86
CA ALA A 171 9.31 -1.43 -13.31
C ALA A 171 7.83 -1.63 -13.67
N ALA A 172 7.53 -2.09 -14.89
CA ALA A 172 6.16 -2.41 -15.30
C ALA A 172 5.58 -3.65 -14.60
N ILE A 173 6.39 -4.67 -14.24
CA ILE A 173 5.95 -5.79 -13.41
C ILE A 173 5.50 -5.29 -12.03
N VAL A 174 6.29 -4.41 -11.39
CA VAL A 174 5.91 -3.81 -10.10
C VAL A 174 4.66 -2.94 -10.26
N ALA A 175 4.59 -2.16 -11.33
CA ALA A 175 3.42 -1.33 -11.61
C ALA A 175 2.16 -2.17 -11.85
N ALA A 176 2.26 -3.27 -12.61
CA ALA A 176 1.14 -4.18 -12.86
C ALA A 176 0.69 -4.89 -11.56
N SER A 177 1.62 -5.30 -10.71
CA SER A 177 1.26 -5.92 -9.43
C SER A 177 0.59 -4.93 -8.48
N ASN A 178 1.13 -3.73 -8.31
CA ASN A 178 0.53 -2.71 -7.46
C ASN A 178 -0.83 -2.21 -8.04
N ALA A 179 -0.95 -2.08 -9.36
CA ALA A 179 -2.20 -1.72 -10.02
C ALA A 179 -3.30 -2.78 -9.81
N GLY A 180 -2.95 -4.06 -9.97
CA GLY A 180 -3.89 -5.17 -9.75
C GLY A 180 -4.36 -5.27 -8.30
N GLY A 181 -3.47 -5.01 -7.34
CA GLY A 181 -3.79 -4.96 -5.91
C GLY A 181 -4.63 -3.76 -5.51
N ALA A 182 -4.42 -2.59 -6.14
CA ALA A 182 -5.07 -1.34 -5.75
C ALA A 182 -6.60 -1.35 -5.82
N GLY A 183 -7.19 -2.15 -6.71
CA GLY A 183 -8.64 -2.29 -6.83
C GLY A 183 -9.24 -3.47 -6.05
N SER A 184 -8.42 -4.25 -5.34
CA SER A 184 -8.86 -5.43 -4.61
C SER A 184 -8.53 -5.34 -3.13
N VAL A 185 -9.51 -5.60 -2.27
CA VAL A 185 -9.30 -5.57 -0.81
C VAL A 185 -8.45 -6.72 -0.26
N VAL A 186 -8.04 -7.66 -1.10
CA VAL A 186 -7.17 -8.79 -0.74
C VAL A 186 -5.85 -8.80 -1.52
N GLY A 187 -5.70 -7.95 -2.52
CA GLY A 187 -4.55 -7.94 -3.43
C GLY A 187 -3.40 -7.04 -2.99
N ASP A 188 -3.63 -6.14 -2.05
CA ASP A 188 -2.61 -5.24 -1.51
C ASP A 188 -2.85 -5.05 -0.01
N THR A 189 -1.78 -4.96 0.76
CA THR A 189 -1.84 -4.68 2.20
C THR A 189 -2.57 -3.36 2.49
N THR A 190 -2.42 -2.34 1.65
CA THR A 190 -3.08 -1.03 1.82
C THR A 190 -4.59 -1.13 1.71
N THR A 191 -5.09 -1.82 0.71
CA THR A 191 -6.53 -2.04 0.50
C THR A 191 -7.10 -3.03 1.51
N THR A 192 -6.31 -4.01 1.94
CA THR A 192 -6.67 -4.89 3.06
C THR A 192 -6.86 -4.09 4.35
N MET A 193 -5.98 -3.12 4.63
CA MET A 193 -6.12 -2.22 5.79
C MET A 193 -7.38 -1.35 5.68
N MET A 194 -7.67 -0.79 4.49
CA MET A 194 -8.91 -0.04 4.24
C MET A 194 -10.13 -0.90 4.57
N TRP A 195 -10.13 -2.15 4.11
CA TRP A 195 -11.22 -3.09 4.34
C TRP A 195 -11.39 -3.45 5.83
N ILE A 196 -10.31 -3.74 6.55
CA ILE A 196 -10.32 -4.03 8.00
C ILE A 196 -10.84 -2.82 8.78
N ASP A 197 -10.47 -1.60 8.39
CA ASP A 197 -10.88 -0.36 9.03
C ASP A 197 -12.31 0.08 8.62
N GLY A 198 -13.02 -0.76 7.85
CA GLY A 198 -14.44 -0.61 7.52
C GLY A 198 -14.75 0.06 6.18
N VAL A 199 -13.74 0.33 5.34
CA VAL A 199 -13.97 0.85 4.00
C VAL A 199 -14.66 -0.21 3.14
N SER A 200 -15.74 0.19 2.46
CA SER A 200 -16.50 -0.72 1.59
C SER A 200 -15.65 -1.24 0.43
N PRO A 201 -15.61 -2.56 0.17
CA PRO A 201 -14.90 -3.13 -0.98
C PRO A 201 -15.36 -2.55 -2.32
N ILE A 202 -16.65 -2.22 -2.45
CA ILE A 202 -17.22 -1.66 -3.69
C ILE A 202 -16.58 -0.31 -4.04
N VAL A 203 -16.30 0.51 -3.01
CA VAL A 203 -15.65 1.81 -3.22
C VAL A 203 -14.20 1.63 -3.64
N VAL A 204 -13.50 0.64 -3.06
CA VAL A 204 -12.11 0.31 -3.44
C VAL A 204 -12.03 -0.20 -4.88
N LEU A 205 -13.04 -0.96 -5.37
CA LEU A 205 -13.09 -1.43 -6.77
C LEU A 205 -12.99 -0.29 -7.79
N ASN A 206 -13.41 0.93 -7.46
CA ASN A 206 -13.30 2.09 -8.37
C ASN A 206 -11.83 2.36 -8.77
N ALA A 207 -10.85 1.98 -7.95
CA ALA A 207 -9.44 2.10 -8.31
C ALA A 207 -9.07 1.36 -9.60
N TYR A 208 -9.82 0.32 -9.99
CA TYR A 208 -9.58 -0.38 -11.26
C TYR A 208 -9.77 0.50 -12.49
N VAL A 209 -10.55 1.56 -12.41
CA VAL A 209 -10.68 2.53 -13.52
C VAL A 209 -9.31 3.12 -13.86
N ALA A 210 -8.59 3.63 -12.86
CA ALA A 210 -7.24 4.16 -13.05
C ALA A 210 -6.22 3.04 -13.30
N ALA A 211 -6.31 1.92 -12.59
CA ALA A 211 -5.36 0.82 -12.65
C ALA A 211 -5.31 0.16 -14.03
N ILE A 212 -6.46 -0.04 -14.69
CA ILE A 212 -6.52 -0.61 -16.06
C ILE A 212 -5.92 0.38 -17.07
N VAL A 213 -6.23 1.66 -16.95
CA VAL A 213 -5.62 2.70 -17.80
C VAL A 213 -4.11 2.71 -17.60
N ALA A 214 -3.65 2.66 -16.37
CA ALA A 214 -2.22 2.64 -16.05
C ALA A 214 -1.53 1.39 -16.61
N LEU A 215 -2.15 0.21 -16.50
CA LEU A 215 -1.62 -1.03 -17.10
C LEU A 215 -1.41 -0.88 -18.61
N VAL A 216 -2.35 -0.28 -19.32
CA VAL A 216 -2.24 -0.06 -20.78
C VAL A 216 -1.13 0.95 -21.08
N VAL A 217 -1.13 2.10 -20.39
CA VAL A 217 -0.18 3.20 -20.63
C VAL A 217 1.26 2.80 -20.29
N CYS A 218 1.50 2.04 -19.23
CA CYS A 218 2.85 1.59 -18.89
C CYS A 218 3.21 0.27 -19.60
N GLY A 219 2.27 -0.65 -19.74
CA GLY A 219 2.54 -2.01 -20.18
C GLY A 219 2.91 -2.10 -21.67
N ILE A 220 2.25 -1.30 -22.53
CA ILE A 220 2.57 -1.30 -23.97
C ILE A 220 4.00 -0.83 -24.24
N PRO A 221 4.46 0.35 -23.77
CA PRO A 221 5.85 0.76 -23.93
C PRO A 221 6.85 -0.21 -23.32
N ALA A 222 6.57 -0.72 -22.11
CA ALA A 222 7.43 -1.68 -21.44
C ALA A 222 7.58 -2.99 -22.23
N ALA A 223 6.48 -3.51 -22.79
CA ALA A 223 6.50 -4.72 -23.61
C ALA A 223 7.30 -4.52 -24.89
N HIS A 224 7.18 -3.36 -25.55
CA HIS A 224 8.01 -3.01 -26.71
C HIS A 224 9.50 -2.87 -26.35
N GLN A 225 9.82 -2.21 -25.24
CA GLN A 225 11.20 -2.10 -24.75
C GLN A 225 11.80 -3.48 -24.47
N GLN A 226 11.03 -4.37 -23.84
CA GLN A 226 11.46 -5.73 -23.53
C GLN A 226 11.66 -6.55 -24.80
N HIS A 227 10.72 -6.49 -25.73
CA HIS A 227 10.82 -7.22 -26.99
C HIS A 227 12.04 -6.80 -27.82
N ALA A 228 12.32 -5.48 -27.87
CA ALA A 228 13.52 -4.95 -28.53
C ALA A 228 14.82 -5.35 -27.80
N TYR A 229 14.80 -5.45 -26.47
CA TYR A 229 15.95 -5.83 -25.66
C TYR A 229 16.22 -7.34 -25.68
N SER A 230 15.18 -8.14 -25.54
CA SER A 230 15.22 -9.61 -25.61
C SER A 230 13.81 -10.13 -25.87
N PRO A 231 13.53 -10.72 -27.04
CA PRO A 231 12.24 -11.31 -27.35
C PRO A 231 11.95 -12.56 -26.50
N ILE A 232 10.69 -12.98 -26.48
CA ILE A 232 10.28 -14.23 -25.82
C ILE A 232 10.89 -15.41 -26.54
N ILE A 233 11.45 -16.33 -25.77
CA ILE A 233 11.99 -17.61 -26.26
C ILE A 233 11.33 -18.72 -25.44
N LYS A 234 10.45 -19.49 -26.09
CA LYS A 234 9.76 -20.61 -25.45
C LYS A 234 10.65 -21.84 -25.43
N ASP A 235 10.72 -22.50 -24.28
CA ASP A 235 11.27 -23.85 -24.19
C ASP A 235 10.20 -24.88 -24.59
N ALA A 236 10.61 -25.92 -25.30
CA ALA A 236 9.70 -26.90 -25.91
C ALA A 236 8.96 -27.80 -24.90
N LYS A 237 9.29 -27.75 -23.62
CA LYS A 237 8.67 -28.59 -22.58
C LYS A 237 8.31 -27.79 -21.36
N VAL A 238 7.00 -27.73 -21.06
CA VAL A 238 6.49 -27.37 -19.73
C VAL A 238 6.44 -28.65 -18.90
N GLU A 239 7.37 -28.82 -17.98
CA GLU A 239 7.33 -29.94 -17.03
C GLU A 239 6.48 -29.56 -15.81
N GLY A 240 5.31 -30.18 -15.67
CA GLY A 240 4.56 -30.19 -14.43
C GLY A 240 3.04 -30.18 -14.62
N ARG A 241 2.36 -31.06 -13.90
CA ARG A 241 0.89 -30.98 -13.77
C ARG A 241 0.53 -29.94 -12.72
N VAL A 242 -0.49 -29.11 -13.00
CA VAL A 242 -1.05 -28.15 -12.06
C VAL A 242 -1.68 -28.92 -10.88
N ASP A 243 -1.31 -28.55 -9.64
CA ASP A 243 -1.96 -29.07 -8.43
C ASP A 243 -3.23 -28.25 -8.14
N TRP A 244 -4.34 -28.69 -8.74
CA TRP A 244 -5.65 -28.05 -8.58
C TRP A 244 -6.12 -28.03 -7.13
N ALA A 245 -5.70 -28.98 -6.28
CA ALA A 245 -6.06 -28.98 -4.87
C ALA A 245 -5.52 -27.73 -4.16
N ARG A 246 -4.30 -27.28 -4.50
CA ARG A 246 -3.74 -26.04 -3.95
C ARG A 246 -4.51 -24.80 -4.43
N ILE A 247 -4.97 -24.77 -5.68
CA ILE A 247 -5.80 -23.67 -6.20
C ILE A 247 -7.14 -23.60 -5.46
N VAL A 248 -7.77 -24.76 -5.21
CA VAL A 248 -9.02 -24.83 -4.43
C VAL A 248 -8.79 -24.36 -2.99
N ILE A 249 -7.67 -24.71 -2.36
CA ILE A 249 -7.30 -24.19 -1.02
C ILE A 249 -7.21 -22.66 -1.02
N VAL A 250 -6.51 -22.07 -2.00
CA VAL A 250 -6.42 -20.61 -2.16
C VAL A 250 -7.82 -19.99 -2.27
N ALA A 251 -8.68 -20.56 -3.12
CA ALA A 251 -10.06 -20.08 -3.28
C ALA A 251 -10.89 -20.19 -1.98
N ILE A 252 -10.73 -21.27 -1.20
CA ILE A 252 -11.42 -21.44 0.09
C ILE A 252 -10.94 -20.39 1.11
N ILE A 253 -9.62 -20.14 1.20
CA ILE A 253 -9.08 -19.14 2.14
C ILE A 253 -9.62 -17.75 1.80
N LEU A 254 -9.59 -17.36 0.51
CA LEU A 254 -10.12 -16.07 0.06
C LEU A 254 -11.63 -15.94 0.29
N ALA A 255 -12.40 -16.97 -0.10
CA ALA A 255 -13.85 -17.00 0.12
C ALA A 255 -14.20 -16.91 1.61
N SER A 256 -13.42 -17.56 2.48
CA SER A 256 -13.59 -17.51 3.93
C SER A 256 -13.40 -16.09 4.47
N ALA A 257 -12.32 -15.39 4.04
CA ALA A 257 -12.05 -14.01 4.44
C ALA A 257 -13.19 -13.06 4.02
N ILE A 258 -13.61 -13.14 2.75
CA ILE A 258 -14.68 -12.30 2.19
C ILE A 258 -16.00 -12.60 2.88
N SER A 259 -16.37 -13.87 3.00
CA SER A 259 -17.63 -14.26 3.62
C SER A 259 -17.71 -13.86 5.09
N ALA A 260 -16.62 -14.05 5.84
CA ALA A 260 -16.56 -13.65 7.26
C ALA A 260 -16.75 -12.13 7.42
N ASN A 261 -16.11 -11.32 6.58
CA ASN A 261 -16.30 -9.88 6.61
C ASN A 261 -17.73 -9.46 6.24
N VAL A 262 -18.27 -9.99 5.14
CA VAL A 262 -19.63 -9.66 4.70
C VAL A 262 -20.67 -10.03 5.76
N VAL A 263 -20.57 -11.25 6.32
CA VAL A 263 -21.50 -11.72 7.35
C VAL A 263 -21.36 -10.87 8.63
N ALA A 264 -20.14 -10.58 9.06
CA ALA A 264 -19.92 -9.76 10.25
C ALA A 264 -20.46 -8.34 10.08
N ASN A 265 -20.20 -7.69 8.93
CA ASN A 265 -20.72 -6.34 8.65
C ASN A 265 -22.26 -6.29 8.59
N LEU A 266 -22.90 -7.29 7.99
CA LEU A 266 -24.34 -7.29 7.80
C LEU A 266 -25.11 -7.71 9.05
N LYS A 267 -24.61 -8.71 9.80
CA LYS A 267 -25.35 -9.33 10.91
C LYS A 267 -24.79 -8.98 12.29
N PHE A 268 -23.51 -8.72 12.39
CA PHE A 268 -22.80 -8.57 13.68
C PHE A 268 -21.80 -7.40 13.68
N PRO A 269 -22.20 -6.16 13.31
CA PRO A 269 -21.26 -5.04 13.16
C PRO A 269 -20.46 -4.75 14.44
N GLY A 270 -21.05 -4.90 15.63
CA GLY A 270 -20.35 -4.71 16.89
C GLY A 270 -19.32 -5.80 17.23
N LEU A 271 -19.28 -6.92 16.49
CA LEU A 271 -18.27 -7.95 16.66
C LEU A 271 -16.94 -7.54 16.01
N LEU A 272 -16.98 -6.77 14.92
CA LEU A 272 -15.79 -6.29 14.22
C LEU A 272 -14.92 -5.36 15.07
N ASP A 273 -15.55 -4.63 16.00
CA ASP A 273 -14.83 -3.73 16.92
C ASP A 273 -14.24 -4.49 18.13
N ARG A 274 -14.65 -5.75 18.36
CA ARG A 274 -14.30 -6.53 19.56
C ARG A 274 -13.48 -7.77 19.29
N PHE A 275 -13.49 -8.29 18.08
CA PHE A 275 -12.84 -9.54 17.72
C PHE A 275 -12.26 -9.50 16.30
N PRO A 276 -11.04 -10.02 16.07
CA PRO A 276 -10.40 -10.05 14.75
C PRO A 276 -11.01 -11.15 13.85
N VAL A 277 -12.27 -10.96 13.44
CA VAL A 277 -13.09 -11.96 12.74
C VAL A 277 -12.46 -12.43 11.45
N ILE A 278 -11.89 -11.51 10.66
CA ILE A 278 -11.39 -11.83 9.32
C ILE A 278 -10.11 -12.67 9.42
N GLY A 279 -9.18 -12.25 10.27
CA GLY A 279 -7.96 -13.01 10.55
C GLY A 279 -8.27 -14.40 11.09
N ALA A 280 -9.21 -14.51 12.04
CA ALA A 280 -9.65 -15.79 12.59
C ALA A 280 -10.25 -16.71 11.52
N ALA A 281 -11.06 -16.19 10.58
CA ALA A 281 -11.65 -16.97 9.49
C ALA A 281 -10.57 -17.48 8.52
N VAL A 282 -9.59 -16.65 8.17
CA VAL A 282 -8.45 -17.05 7.32
C VAL A 282 -7.68 -18.19 7.97
N TRP A 283 -7.34 -18.05 9.26
CA TRP A 283 -6.59 -19.09 9.97
C TRP A 283 -7.41 -20.38 10.16
N ALA A 284 -8.71 -20.27 10.41
CA ALA A 284 -9.61 -21.45 10.44
C ALA A 284 -9.58 -22.18 9.09
N ALA A 285 -9.70 -21.46 7.97
CA ALA A 285 -9.63 -22.03 6.64
C ALA A 285 -8.28 -22.70 6.36
N ILE A 286 -7.15 -22.06 6.72
CA ILE A 286 -5.81 -22.64 6.56
C ILE A 286 -5.67 -23.92 7.37
N LEU A 287 -6.07 -23.93 8.64
CA LEU A 287 -5.97 -25.10 9.50
C LEU A 287 -6.85 -26.25 8.99
N LEU A 288 -8.09 -25.99 8.60
CA LEU A 288 -9.00 -26.99 8.05
C LEU A 288 -8.49 -27.58 6.73
N THR A 289 -7.96 -26.75 5.83
CA THR A 289 -7.45 -27.22 4.53
C THR A 289 -6.06 -27.86 4.62
N SER A 290 -5.33 -27.67 5.73
CA SER A 290 -4.02 -28.28 5.98
C SER A 290 -4.03 -29.81 5.94
N VAL A 291 -5.20 -30.42 6.15
CA VAL A 291 -5.42 -31.88 6.03
C VAL A 291 -5.24 -32.34 4.57
N TRP A 292 -5.59 -31.50 3.59
CA TRP A 292 -5.47 -31.86 2.16
C TRP A 292 -4.06 -31.60 1.63
N ARG A 293 -3.50 -30.42 1.96
CA ARG A 293 -2.14 -30.03 1.58
C ARG A 293 -1.55 -29.20 2.72
N LYS A 294 -0.48 -29.70 3.30
CA LYS A 294 0.23 -28.99 4.38
C LYS A 294 0.77 -27.65 3.86
N PRO A 295 0.51 -26.54 4.58
CA PRO A 295 1.19 -25.27 4.35
C PRO A 295 2.67 -25.39 4.68
N ASP A 296 3.48 -24.54 4.09
CA ASP A 296 4.90 -24.43 4.49
C ASP A 296 5.03 -23.52 5.71
N TRP A 297 4.97 -24.13 6.89
CA TRP A 297 5.09 -23.42 8.16
C TRP A 297 6.45 -22.74 8.38
N SER A 298 7.48 -23.12 7.61
CA SER A 298 8.82 -22.54 7.72
C SER A 298 8.87 -21.08 7.24
N LEU A 299 7.85 -20.63 6.52
CA LEU A 299 7.71 -19.23 6.08
C LEU A 299 7.29 -18.27 7.20
N LEU A 300 6.62 -18.78 8.24
CA LEU A 300 6.05 -17.93 9.28
C LEU A 300 7.06 -17.05 10.01
N PRO A 301 8.28 -17.50 10.36
CA PRO A 301 9.24 -16.61 11.04
C PRO A 301 9.68 -15.41 10.20
N GLU A 302 9.81 -15.60 8.89
CA GLU A 302 10.16 -14.49 7.98
C GLU A 302 8.98 -13.58 7.72
N ALA A 303 7.79 -14.14 7.44
CA ALA A 303 6.55 -13.40 7.30
C ALA A 303 6.24 -12.59 8.58
N PHE A 304 6.48 -13.16 9.77
CA PHE A 304 6.30 -12.47 11.04
C PHE A 304 7.21 -11.24 11.19
N LYS A 305 8.48 -11.34 10.77
CA LYS A 305 9.39 -10.17 10.79
C LYS A 305 8.86 -9.04 9.90
N GLY A 306 8.44 -9.37 8.67
CA GLY A 306 7.81 -8.41 7.78
C GLY A 306 6.54 -7.80 8.38
N THR A 307 5.71 -8.63 9.00
CA THR A 307 4.47 -8.18 9.63
C THR A 307 4.74 -7.26 10.83
N VAL A 308 5.72 -7.56 11.69
CA VAL A 308 6.13 -6.69 12.81
C VAL A 308 6.58 -5.32 12.32
N PHE A 309 7.34 -5.27 11.21
CA PHE A 309 7.70 -4.02 10.55
C PHE A 309 6.45 -3.20 10.20
N LEU A 310 5.50 -3.80 9.49
CA LEU A 310 4.28 -3.14 9.06
C LEU A 310 3.40 -2.69 10.23
N LEU A 311 3.19 -3.56 11.21
CA LEU A 311 2.42 -3.24 12.43
C LEU A 311 3.04 -2.06 13.19
N SER A 312 4.37 -1.98 13.24
CA SER A 312 5.06 -0.84 13.88
C SER A 312 4.72 0.47 13.18
N LEU A 313 4.74 0.51 11.85
CA LEU A 313 4.39 1.71 11.07
C LEU A 313 2.91 2.08 11.19
N VAL A 314 2.01 1.09 11.19
CA VAL A 314 0.57 1.30 11.40
C VAL A 314 0.31 1.87 12.79
N THR A 315 0.97 1.33 13.82
CA THR A 315 0.84 1.83 15.20
C THR A 315 1.37 3.26 15.32
N ILE A 316 2.48 3.60 14.68
CA ILE A 316 2.98 4.99 14.63
C ILE A 316 1.92 5.90 13.98
N ALA A 317 1.41 5.52 12.81
CA ALA A 317 0.41 6.31 12.09
C ALA A 317 -0.87 6.53 12.89
N SER A 318 -1.31 5.52 13.68
CA SER A 318 -2.50 5.64 14.54
C SER A 318 -2.34 6.66 15.66
N MET A 319 -1.10 6.96 16.07
CA MET A 319 -0.78 7.96 17.09
C MET A 319 -0.66 9.39 16.56
N MET A 320 -0.70 9.59 15.22
CA MET A 320 -0.51 10.92 14.63
C MET A 320 -1.71 11.85 14.87
N PRO A 321 -1.47 13.16 15.08
CA PRO A 321 -2.51 14.18 15.25
C PRO A 321 -3.08 14.57 13.87
N VAL A 322 -3.84 13.66 13.24
CA VAL A 322 -4.32 13.80 11.85
C VAL A 322 -5.26 14.98 11.63
N GLU A 323 -5.87 15.49 12.68
CA GLU A 323 -6.68 16.73 12.70
C GLU A 323 -5.89 18.00 12.35
N LYS A 324 -4.56 17.92 12.42
CA LYS A 324 -3.65 19.01 11.99
C LYS A 324 -3.23 18.93 10.53
N LEU A 325 -3.65 17.88 9.82
CA LEU A 325 -3.39 17.74 8.39
C LEU A 325 -4.37 18.58 7.58
N PRO A 326 -3.98 19.08 6.39
CA PRO A 326 -4.91 19.68 5.46
C PRO A 326 -6.06 18.72 5.14
N PRO A 327 -7.29 19.24 4.89
CA PRO A 327 -8.42 18.39 4.55
C PRO A 327 -8.13 17.56 3.31
N ALA A 328 -8.72 16.36 3.25
CA ALA A 328 -8.59 15.47 2.11
C ALA A 328 -9.16 16.16 0.85
N SER A 329 -8.42 16.04 -0.25
CA SER A 329 -8.79 16.57 -1.56
C SER A 329 -8.18 15.72 -2.66
N TRP A 330 -8.67 15.81 -3.89
CA TRP A 330 -8.07 15.07 -5.00
C TRP A 330 -6.61 15.51 -5.24
N GLN A 331 -6.26 16.78 -5.02
CA GLN A 331 -4.89 17.28 -5.15
C GLN A 331 -3.97 16.67 -4.10
N ALA A 332 -4.44 16.62 -2.84
CA ALA A 332 -3.69 15.95 -1.76
C ALA A 332 -3.53 14.46 -2.06
N THR A 333 -4.58 13.78 -2.51
CA THR A 333 -4.55 12.36 -2.88
C THR A 333 -3.59 12.10 -4.04
N PHE A 334 -3.65 12.92 -5.09
CA PHE A 334 -2.70 12.84 -6.21
C PHE A 334 -1.24 13.04 -5.75
N SER A 335 -1.01 13.98 -4.84
CA SER A 335 0.32 14.23 -4.30
C SER A 335 0.83 13.06 -3.44
N LEU A 336 -0.07 12.38 -2.71
CA LEU A 336 0.26 11.20 -1.91
C LEU A 336 0.88 10.07 -2.73
N GLY A 337 0.51 9.91 -4.01
CA GLY A 337 1.13 8.92 -4.88
C GLY A 337 2.61 9.21 -5.18
N PHE A 338 3.00 10.47 -5.33
CA PHE A 338 4.42 10.82 -5.46
C PHE A 338 5.17 10.67 -4.14
N ILE A 339 4.50 10.92 -3.01
CA ILE A 339 5.06 10.66 -1.68
C ILE A 339 5.26 9.16 -1.50
N SER A 340 4.30 8.33 -1.94
CA SER A 340 4.37 6.87 -1.93
C SER A 340 5.50 6.31 -2.80
N ALA A 341 5.94 7.04 -3.82
CA ALA A 341 7.12 6.63 -4.59
C ALA A 341 8.42 6.63 -3.77
N VAL A 342 8.48 7.42 -2.71
CA VAL A 342 9.66 7.56 -1.83
C VAL A 342 9.46 6.85 -0.50
N PHE A 343 8.22 6.87 0.02
CA PHE A 343 7.86 6.22 1.28
C PHE A 343 6.90 5.07 1.00
N ASP A 344 7.02 4.01 1.79
CA ASP A 344 6.12 2.85 1.68
C ASP A 344 4.65 3.27 1.75
N ASN A 345 3.80 2.64 0.93
CA ASN A 345 2.37 2.95 0.80
C ASN A 345 1.56 2.68 2.09
N ILE A 346 2.00 1.74 2.93
CA ILE A 346 1.27 1.29 4.12
C ILE A 346 1.12 2.39 5.17
N PRO A 347 2.19 3.07 5.64
CA PRO A 347 2.04 4.13 6.63
C PRO A 347 1.23 5.32 6.12
N LEU A 348 1.28 5.63 4.83
CA LEU A 348 0.47 6.70 4.23
C LEU A 348 -1.01 6.33 4.24
N THR A 349 -1.34 5.09 3.92
CA THR A 349 -2.72 4.57 4.01
C THR A 349 -3.22 4.59 5.45
N ALA A 350 -2.41 4.14 6.41
CA ALA A 350 -2.77 4.17 7.83
C ALA A 350 -3.09 5.59 8.31
N LEU A 351 -2.28 6.58 7.89
CA LEU A 351 -2.50 7.97 8.20
C LEU A 351 -3.81 8.49 7.58
N ALA A 352 -4.05 8.20 6.31
CA ALA A 352 -5.27 8.60 5.61
C ALA A 352 -6.54 7.97 6.21
N LEU A 353 -6.47 6.71 6.66
CA LEU A 353 -7.57 6.03 7.35
C LEU A 353 -7.93 6.70 8.69
N LYS A 354 -6.94 7.22 9.41
CA LYS A 354 -7.17 7.97 10.64
C LYS A 354 -7.69 9.38 10.40
N GLN A 355 -7.32 9.99 9.28
CA GLN A 355 -7.80 11.32 8.88
C GLN A 355 -9.24 11.25 8.36
N GLY A 356 -9.55 10.30 7.47
CA GLY A 356 -10.85 10.20 6.79
C GLY A 356 -11.07 11.24 5.69
N GLY A 357 -12.26 11.25 5.11
CA GLY A 357 -12.67 12.25 4.12
C GLY A 357 -12.11 12.08 2.71
N TYR A 358 -11.56 10.91 2.39
CA TYR A 358 -11.02 10.61 1.08
C TYR A 358 -12.05 9.95 0.15
N ASP A 359 -11.82 10.12 -1.16
CA ASP A 359 -12.28 9.14 -2.14
C ASP A 359 -11.36 7.91 -2.04
N TRP A 360 -11.89 6.84 -1.45
CA TRP A 360 -11.08 5.66 -1.12
C TRP A 360 -10.59 4.90 -2.35
N GLY A 361 -11.33 4.93 -3.46
CA GLY A 361 -10.88 4.36 -4.73
C GLY A 361 -9.69 5.13 -5.30
N MET A 362 -9.77 6.46 -5.31
CA MET A 362 -8.67 7.31 -5.75
C MET A 362 -7.46 7.19 -4.82
N LEU A 363 -7.67 7.13 -3.51
CA LEU A 363 -6.59 6.94 -2.54
C LEU A 363 -5.90 5.58 -2.73
N ALA A 364 -6.68 4.51 -2.89
CA ALA A 364 -6.15 3.17 -3.10
C ALA A 364 -5.24 3.10 -4.34
N TYR A 365 -5.70 3.69 -5.46
CA TYR A 365 -4.86 3.80 -6.65
C TYR A 365 -3.64 4.67 -6.41
N ALA A 366 -3.80 5.87 -5.85
CA ALA A 366 -2.71 6.81 -5.67
C ALA A 366 -1.58 6.23 -4.83
N VAL A 367 -1.88 5.72 -3.64
CA VAL A 367 -0.84 5.19 -2.75
C VAL A 367 -0.33 3.82 -3.19
N GLY A 368 -1.21 2.94 -3.69
CA GLY A 368 -0.83 1.61 -4.14
C GLY A 368 0.05 1.66 -5.40
N TYR A 369 -0.44 2.29 -6.46
CA TYR A 369 0.31 2.39 -7.72
C TYR A 369 1.53 3.31 -7.58
N GLY A 370 1.41 4.42 -6.82
CA GLY A 370 2.46 5.42 -6.65
C GLY A 370 3.80 4.84 -6.22
N GLY A 371 3.79 3.84 -5.35
CA GLY A 371 4.97 3.12 -4.92
C GLY A 371 5.75 2.41 -6.03
N SER A 372 5.20 2.29 -7.25
CA SER A 372 5.87 1.67 -8.39
C SER A 372 6.89 2.59 -9.07
N MET A 373 6.78 3.91 -8.88
CA MET A 373 7.60 4.88 -9.61
C MET A 373 9.08 4.80 -9.27
N ILE A 374 9.43 4.31 -8.08
CA ILE A 374 10.82 4.06 -7.66
C ILE A 374 10.91 2.63 -7.13
N TRP A 375 12.04 1.95 -7.38
CA TRP A 375 12.20 0.52 -7.05
C TRP A 375 12.00 0.18 -5.55
N PHE A 376 12.22 1.11 -4.65
CA PHE A 376 12.03 0.93 -3.20
C PHE A 376 10.75 1.57 -2.64
N GLY A 377 9.93 2.20 -3.49
CA GLY A 377 8.69 2.85 -3.06
C GLY A 377 7.58 1.88 -2.64
N SER A 378 7.73 0.59 -2.96
CA SER A 378 6.84 -0.47 -2.48
C SER A 378 7.59 -1.73 -2.14
N SER A 379 7.03 -2.52 -1.24
CA SER A 379 7.58 -3.82 -0.85
C SER A 379 7.73 -4.77 -2.05
N ALA A 380 6.82 -4.71 -3.04
CA ALA A 380 6.91 -5.46 -4.29
C ALA A 380 8.15 -5.06 -5.12
N GLY A 381 8.43 -3.76 -5.21
CA GLY A 381 9.62 -3.26 -5.89
C GLY A 381 10.93 -3.67 -5.21
N VAL A 382 10.97 -3.61 -3.89
CA VAL A 382 12.13 -4.09 -3.09
C VAL A 382 12.36 -5.57 -3.33
N ALA A 383 11.31 -6.39 -3.25
CA ALA A 383 11.39 -7.84 -3.42
C ALA A 383 11.88 -8.21 -4.82
N LEU A 384 11.30 -7.62 -5.87
CA LEU A 384 11.72 -7.84 -7.26
C LEU A 384 13.16 -7.39 -7.51
N SER A 385 13.58 -6.25 -6.94
CA SER A 385 14.96 -5.75 -7.06
C SER A 385 15.99 -6.59 -6.30
N ASN A 386 15.58 -7.40 -5.34
CA ASN A 386 16.46 -8.42 -4.73
C ASN A 386 16.73 -9.57 -5.70
N MET A 387 15.74 -9.94 -6.52
CA MET A 387 15.90 -10.93 -7.59
C MET A 387 16.75 -10.39 -8.77
N TYR A 388 16.69 -9.07 -9.03
CA TYR A 388 17.36 -8.35 -10.12
C TYR A 388 18.19 -7.17 -9.57
N PRO A 389 19.39 -7.42 -9.01
CA PRO A 389 20.19 -6.38 -8.35
C PRO A 389 20.54 -5.18 -9.24
N GLU A 390 20.57 -5.37 -10.57
CA GLU A 390 20.81 -4.32 -11.56
C GLU A 390 19.69 -3.25 -11.59
N ALA A 391 18.50 -3.58 -11.08
CA ALA A 391 17.37 -2.68 -10.95
C ALA A 391 17.52 -1.68 -9.77
N LYS A 392 18.43 -1.92 -8.82
CA LYS A 392 18.65 -1.09 -7.64
C LYS A 392 19.36 0.23 -7.95
N SER A 393 18.89 0.96 -8.95
CA SER A 393 19.40 2.27 -9.32
C SER A 393 18.23 3.19 -9.65
N VAL A 394 18.00 4.19 -8.81
CA VAL A 394 16.91 5.16 -8.99
C VAL A 394 16.96 5.83 -10.36
N GLY A 395 18.14 6.31 -10.78
CA GLY A 395 18.28 6.97 -12.07
C GLY A 395 17.95 6.06 -13.26
N ARG A 396 18.44 4.81 -13.25
CA ARG A 396 18.12 3.83 -14.31
C ARG A 396 16.66 3.40 -14.26
N TRP A 397 16.09 3.21 -13.07
CA TRP A 397 14.69 2.87 -12.89
C TRP A 397 13.77 3.95 -13.48
N LEU A 398 14.00 5.22 -13.13
CA LEU A 398 13.22 6.35 -13.65
C LEU A 398 13.43 6.55 -15.15
N ALA A 399 14.67 6.47 -15.64
CA ALA A 399 14.96 6.66 -17.07
C ALA A 399 14.37 5.54 -17.94
N ALA A 400 14.50 4.28 -17.55
CA ALA A 400 13.98 3.15 -18.29
C ALA A 400 12.47 2.93 -18.07
N GLY A 401 11.97 3.22 -16.86
CA GLY A 401 10.58 3.03 -16.43
C GLY A 401 9.75 4.33 -16.43
N TRP A 402 10.12 5.34 -17.21
CA TRP A 402 9.41 6.64 -17.29
C TRP A 402 7.90 6.49 -17.53
N HIS A 403 7.51 5.47 -18.29
CA HIS A 403 6.12 5.16 -18.58
C HIS A 403 5.29 4.80 -17.35
N VAL A 404 5.92 4.34 -16.24
CA VAL A 404 5.23 4.06 -14.98
C VAL A 404 4.74 5.36 -14.33
N ALA A 405 5.59 6.39 -14.26
CA ALA A 405 5.20 7.69 -13.73
C ALA A 405 4.15 8.38 -14.62
N LEU A 406 4.31 8.29 -15.95
CA LEU A 406 3.29 8.80 -16.89
C LEU A 406 1.95 8.09 -16.67
N ALA A 407 1.97 6.77 -16.53
CA ALA A 407 0.77 5.96 -16.32
C ALA A 407 0.06 6.30 -15.01
N TYR A 408 0.81 6.61 -13.94
CA TYR A 408 0.25 7.12 -12.69
C TYR A 408 -0.60 8.36 -12.94
N VAL A 409 -0.01 9.36 -13.60
CA VAL A 409 -0.67 10.66 -13.88
C VAL A 409 -1.88 10.46 -14.77
N VAL A 410 -1.73 9.74 -15.89
CA VAL A 410 -2.82 9.50 -16.84
C VAL A 410 -3.94 8.71 -16.18
N GLY A 411 -3.63 7.62 -15.47
CA GLY A 411 -4.62 6.80 -14.78
C GLY A 411 -5.43 7.59 -13.76
N PHE A 412 -4.74 8.38 -12.91
CA PHE A 412 -5.41 9.21 -11.91
C PHE A 412 -6.30 10.27 -12.56
N MET A 413 -5.80 10.99 -13.58
CA MET A 413 -6.58 12.04 -14.25
C MET A 413 -7.77 11.48 -15.05
N VAL A 414 -7.62 10.32 -15.68
CA VAL A 414 -8.74 9.64 -16.35
C VAL A 414 -9.79 9.20 -15.35
N MET A 415 -9.39 8.62 -14.21
CA MET A 415 -10.33 8.27 -13.14
C MET A 415 -11.04 9.53 -12.63
N LEU A 416 -10.31 10.60 -12.31
CA LEU A 416 -10.89 11.86 -11.87
C LEU A 416 -11.88 12.45 -12.89
N ALA A 417 -11.56 12.37 -14.18
CA ALA A 417 -12.44 12.86 -15.24
C ALA A 417 -13.71 12.02 -15.43
N LEU A 418 -13.62 10.70 -15.24
CA LEU A 418 -14.74 9.78 -15.45
C LEU A 418 -15.64 9.65 -14.20
N THR A 419 -15.04 9.59 -13.03
CA THR A 419 -15.78 9.35 -11.78
C THR A 419 -16.00 10.60 -10.95
N GLY A 420 -15.21 11.69 -11.14
CA GLY A 420 -15.20 12.84 -10.26
C GLY A 420 -14.53 12.54 -8.91
N TRP A 421 -14.45 13.55 -8.04
CA TRP A 421 -14.01 13.40 -6.66
C TRP A 421 -15.23 13.19 -5.76
N HIS A 422 -15.35 12.01 -5.15
CA HIS A 422 -16.48 11.62 -4.31
C HIS A 422 -15.99 11.13 -2.95
N PRO A 423 -15.67 12.03 -2.00
CA PRO A 423 -15.28 11.62 -0.66
C PRO A 423 -16.44 10.89 0.00
N THR A 424 -16.17 9.73 0.55
CA THR A 424 -17.16 8.92 1.24
C THR A 424 -16.73 8.64 2.67
N ASP A 425 -17.71 8.38 3.55
CA ASP A 425 -17.42 7.73 4.81
C ASP A 425 -16.91 6.29 4.53
N LYS A 426 -16.39 5.63 5.56
CA LYS A 426 -15.87 4.27 5.42
C LYS A 426 -16.93 3.26 4.92
N ARG A 427 -18.22 3.54 5.15
CA ARG A 427 -19.35 2.70 4.69
C ARG A 427 -19.84 3.06 3.29
N GLY A 428 -19.16 3.96 2.60
CA GLY A 428 -19.49 4.34 1.23
C GLY A 428 -20.62 5.37 1.10
N LYS A 429 -21.03 6.03 2.17
CA LYS A 429 -21.94 7.19 2.09
C LYS A 429 -21.15 8.42 1.67
N VAL A 430 -21.63 9.10 0.63
CA VAL A 430 -21.02 10.33 0.16
C VAL A 430 -21.08 11.37 1.28
N LEU A 431 -19.93 11.93 1.64
CA LEU A 431 -19.83 13.03 2.56
C LEU A 431 -20.28 14.29 1.82
N ALA A 432 -21.15 15.10 2.43
CA ALA A 432 -21.48 16.41 1.88
C ALA A 432 -20.17 17.21 1.72
N GLU A 433 -19.94 17.80 0.56
CA GLU A 433 -18.80 18.69 0.37
C GLU A 433 -18.83 19.77 1.46
N SER A 434 -17.80 19.79 2.30
CA SER A 434 -17.59 20.92 3.18
C SER A 434 -17.36 22.14 2.30
N PRO A 435 -18.10 23.23 2.47
CA PRO A 435 -17.88 24.44 1.67
C PRO A 435 -16.39 24.82 1.76
N PRO A 436 -15.78 25.31 0.68
CA PRO A 436 -14.39 25.74 0.70
C PRO A 436 -14.18 26.67 1.91
N ALA A 437 -13.08 26.51 2.64
CA ALA A 437 -12.79 27.29 3.85
C ALA A 437 -12.97 28.83 3.69
N ALA A 438 -12.83 29.32 2.46
CA ALA A 438 -13.14 30.71 2.10
C ALA A 438 -14.64 31.04 2.18
N VAL A 439 -15.54 30.07 1.95
CA VAL A 439 -17.00 30.26 2.06
C VAL A 439 -17.44 30.22 3.52
N GLU A 440 -16.81 29.33 4.31
CA GLU A 440 -17.06 29.21 5.76
C GLU A 440 -16.59 30.48 6.50
N GLN A 441 -15.39 31.00 6.18
CA GLN A 441 -14.90 32.27 6.69
C GLN A 441 -15.75 33.47 6.24
N ALA A 442 -16.28 33.45 5.02
CA ALA A 442 -17.17 34.49 4.53
C ALA A 442 -18.54 34.42 5.21
N ALA A 443 -19.05 33.21 5.48
CA ALA A 443 -20.30 33.01 6.21
C ALA A 443 -20.18 33.44 7.68
N ASP A 444 -19.09 33.06 8.37
CA ASP A 444 -18.81 33.47 9.75
C ASP A 444 -18.63 34.98 9.86
N CYS A 445 -17.97 35.62 8.88
CA CYS A 445 -17.81 37.06 8.82
C CYS A 445 -19.16 37.77 8.55
N ALA A 446 -20.04 37.17 7.74
CA ALA A 446 -21.38 37.71 7.48
C ALA A 446 -22.28 37.57 8.72
N ILE A 447 -22.25 36.44 9.42
CA ILE A 447 -22.99 36.18 10.65
C ILE A 447 -22.55 37.16 11.74
N SER A 448 -21.23 37.32 11.96
CA SER A 448 -20.67 38.26 12.93
C SER A 448 -21.09 39.73 12.63
N ARG A 449 -21.11 40.12 11.34
CA ARG A 449 -21.59 41.46 10.94
C ARG A 449 -23.09 41.63 11.17
N CYS A 450 -23.88 40.58 10.93
CA CYS A 450 -25.32 40.61 11.20
C CYS A 450 -25.61 40.70 12.71
N GLU A 451 -24.88 39.97 13.55
CA GLU A 451 -25.03 40.08 15.01
C GLU A 451 -24.65 41.46 15.56
N VAL A 452 -23.59 42.10 15.03
CA VAL A 452 -23.18 43.44 15.40
C VAL A 452 -24.22 44.46 14.95
N ALA A 453 -24.81 44.30 13.76
CA ALA A 453 -25.88 45.17 13.27
C ALA A 453 -27.16 45.03 14.08
N LEU A 454 -27.54 43.81 14.48
CA LEU A 454 -28.70 43.55 15.34
C LEU A 454 -28.53 44.20 16.74
N ARG A 455 -27.35 44.07 17.35
CA ARG A 455 -27.07 44.71 18.64
C ARG A 455 -27.11 46.26 18.59
N ARG A 456 -26.72 46.86 17.46
CA ARG A 456 -26.85 48.33 17.27
C ARG A 456 -28.29 48.77 17.12
N LEU A 457 -29.12 47.98 16.43
CA LEU A 457 -30.57 48.25 16.32
C LEU A 457 -31.30 48.08 17.67
N GLU A 458 -30.87 47.12 18.50
CA GLU A 458 -31.41 46.95 19.86
C GLU A 458 -30.94 48.02 20.84
N ALA A 459 -29.77 48.64 20.59
CA ALA A 459 -29.23 49.73 21.42
C ALA A 459 -29.76 51.13 21.03
N GLY A 460 -30.55 51.24 19.96
CA GLY A 460 -31.17 52.50 19.56
C GLY A 460 -30.20 53.52 18.98
N GLU A 461 -29.06 53.11 18.44
CA GLU A 461 -28.09 53.96 17.74
C GLU A 461 -28.23 53.91 16.21
#